data_4e06b48e794e34c532f50421256b4dcb
#
_entry.id   4e06b48e794e34c532f50421256b4dcb
#
_cell.length_a   1.000
_cell.length_b   1.000
_cell.length_c   1.000
_cell.angle_alpha   90.00
_cell.angle_beta   90.00
_cell.angle_gamma   90.00
#
_symmetry.space_group_name_H-M   'P 1'
#
loop_
_entity.id
_entity.type
_entity.pdbx_description
1 polymer ?
#
loop_
_entity_poly.entity_id
_entity_poly.type
_entity_poly.pdbx_seq_one_letter_code
_entity_poly.pdbx_strand_id
1 'polypeptide(L)'
;HIGVYAQKQSGLNYVGLHIPVGRLYASDMFDLARIAEVYGSGELRLTVEQNVIIPNVPDSRIELLLKEPLLEKFTVSPSPLVRSLVSCTGAQFCNFALVETKNRALALARELDQELACD
;
A
#
# COMPACT_ATOMS: atom_id res chain seq x y z
N HIS A 1 -0.74 6.85 7.44
CA HIS A 1 -1.08 7.52 6.16
C HIS A 1 -1.80 6.60 5.14
N ILE A 2 -2.30 5.44 5.57
CA ILE A 2 -3.11 4.54 4.72
C ILE A 2 -4.57 5.00 4.81
N GLY A 3 -5.23 5.16 3.67
CA GLY A 3 -6.60 5.65 3.57
C GLY A 3 -6.72 6.86 2.66
N VAL A 4 -7.92 7.46 2.64
CA VAL A 4 -8.22 8.67 1.88
C VAL A 4 -8.29 9.87 2.84
N TYR A 5 -7.51 10.91 2.58
CA TYR A 5 -7.43 12.09 3.44
C TYR A 5 -7.40 13.37 2.62
N ALA A 6 -8.12 14.38 3.08
CA ALA A 6 -8.08 15.71 2.49
C ALA A 6 -6.68 16.35 2.65
N GLN A 7 -6.23 17.02 1.60
CA GLN A 7 -5.02 17.85 1.63
C GLN A 7 -5.36 19.26 2.12
N LYS A 8 -4.33 20.06 2.34
CA LYS A 8 -4.50 21.49 2.66
C LYS A 8 -5.11 22.27 1.49
N GLN A 9 -4.84 21.83 0.27
CA GLN A 9 -5.44 22.39 -0.94
C GLN A 9 -6.90 21.94 -1.03
N SER A 10 -7.81 22.91 -1.15
CA SER A 10 -9.25 22.64 -1.26
C SER A 10 -9.57 21.76 -2.47
N GLY A 11 -10.40 20.75 -2.27
CA GLY A 11 -10.86 19.84 -3.33
C GLY A 11 -9.83 18.77 -3.76
N LEU A 12 -8.68 18.69 -3.08
CA LEU A 12 -7.66 17.68 -3.33
C LEU A 12 -7.46 16.75 -2.13
N ASN A 13 -7.22 15.49 -2.43
CA ASN A 13 -6.96 14.44 -1.45
C ASN A 13 -5.66 13.72 -1.75
N TYR A 14 -5.13 13.03 -0.75
CA TYR A 14 -4.15 11.99 -0.98
C TYR A 14 -4.72 10.63 -0.60
N VAL A 15 -4.35 9.63 -1.37
CA VAL A 15 -4.77 8.24 -1.17
C VAL A 15 -3.55 7.41 -0.81
N GLY A 16 -3.50 6.93 0.43
CA GLY A 16 -2.45 6.05 0.92
C GLY A 16 -2.83 4.59 0.72
N LEU A 17 -2.00 3.86 -0.01
CA LEU A 17 -2.17 2.45 -0.32
C LEU A 17 -1.26 1.61 0.58
N HIS A 18 -1.80 0.54 1.14
CA HIS A 18 -1.02 -0.46 1.85
C HIS A 18 -0.33 -1.41 0.86
N ILE A 19 0.99 -1.47 0.93
CA ILE A 19 1.81 -2.39 0.13
C ILE A 19 2.25 -3.55 1.04
N PRO A 20 1.72 -4.77 0.86
CA PRO A 20 2.05 -5.90 1.72
C PRO A 20 3.56 -6.14 1.80
N VAL A 21 4.12 -6.05 3.01
CA VAL A 21 5.56 -6.13 3.30
C VAL A 21 6.45 -5.21 2.45
N GLY A 22 5.87 -4.16 1.86
CA GLY A 22 6.59 -3.21 1.00
C GLY A 22 7.09 -3.78 -0.32
N ARG A 23 6.53 -4.88 -0.81
CA ARG A 23 6.97 -5.53 -2.05
C ARG A 23 6.14 -5.08 -3.23
N LEU A 24 6.80 -4.45 -4.20
CA LEU A 24 6.25 -4.05 -5.49
C LEU A 24 6.92 -4.84 -6.62
N TYR A 25 6.12 -5.40 -7.51
CA TYR A 25 6.62 -5.96 -8.77
C TYR A 25 6.62 -4.88 -9.86
N ALA A 26 7.38 -5.09 -10.91
CA ALA A 26 7.46 -4.12 -12.03
C ALA A 26 6.07 -3.82 -12.63
N SER A 27 5.23 -4.85 -12.81
CA SER A 27 3.85 -4.68 -13.28
C SER A 27 3.00 -3.80 -12.35
N ASP A 28 3.16 -3.93 -11.04
CA ASP A 28 2.47 -3.09 -10.05
C ASP A 28 2.91 -1.63 -10.16
N MET A 29 4.19 -1.38 -10.43
CA MET A 29 4.74 -0.03 -10.59
C MET A 29 4.19 0.65 -11.84
N PHE A 30 4.02 -0.07 -12.96
CA PHE A 30 3.36 0.45 -14.15
C PHE A 30 1.90 0.80 -13.89
N ASP A 31 1.16 -0.05 -13.19
CA ASP A 31 -0.22 0.22 -12.81
C ASP A 31 -0.34 1.41 -11.87
N LEU A 32 0.53 1.53 -10.87
CA LEU A 32 0.57 2.68 -9.97
C LEU A 32 0.87 3.98 -10.72
N ALA A 33 1.81 3.96 -11.67
CA ALA A 33 2.12 5.13 -12.50
C ALA A 33 0.90 5.56 -13.33
N ARG A 34 0.22 4.61 -13.98
CA ARG A 34 -1.02 4.86 -14.72
C ARG A 34 -2.11 5.48 -13.82
N ILE A 35 -2.34 4.90 -12.65
CA ILE A 35 -3.34 5.40 -11.70
C ILE A 35 -3.00 6.81 -11.24
N ALA A 36 -1.74 7.08 -10.93
CA ALA A 36 -1.29 8.41 -10.53
C ALA A 36 -1.52 9.46 -11.64
N GLU A 37 -1.29 9.11 -12.90
CA GLU A 37 -1.53 10.00 -14.04
C GLU A 37 -3.03 10.20 -14.31
N VAL A 38 -3.83 9.14 -14.25
CA VAL A 38 -5.27 9.19 -14.56
C VAL A 38 -6.07 9.92 -13.47
N TYR A 39 -5.77 9.66 -12.20
CA TYR A 39 -6.57 10.15 -11.08
C TYR A 39 -5.95 11.31 -10.32
N GLY A 40 -4.64 11.43 -10.31
CA GLY A 40 -3.89 12.47 -9.60
C GLY A 40 -3.11 13.39 -10.54
N SER A 41 -1.93 13.77 -10.10
CA SER A 41 -0.99 14.65 -10.83
C SER A 41 0.18 13.90 -11.48
N GLY A 42 0.15 12.57 -11.53
CA GLY A 42 1.26 11.76 -12.01
C GLY A 42 2.38 11.57 -10.98
N GLU A 43 2.14 11.93 -9.73
CA GLU A 43 3.11 11.84 -8.64
C GLU A 43 2.81 10.63 -7.75
N LEU A 44 3.86 9.95 -7.31
CA LEU A 44 3.81 8.91 -6.28
C LEU A 44 4.79 9.26 -5.16
N ARG A 45 4.41 8.99 -3.91
CA ARG A 45 5.27 9.17 -2.75
C ARG A 45 5.41 7.87 -1.97
N LEU A 46 6.63 7.57 -1.56
CA LEU A 46 6.92 6.42 -0.71
C LEU A 46 6.90 6.85 0.76
N THR A 47 6.46 5.96 1.63
CA THR A 47 6.43 6.20 3.08
C THR A 47 7.49 5.37 3.81
N VAL A 48 7.82 5.78 5.03
CA VAL A 48 8.76 5.05 5.89
C VAL A 48 8.22 3.69 6.32
N GLU A 49 6.90 3.50 6.31
CA GLU A 49 6.24 2.23 6.58
C GLU A 49 6.15 1.32 5.34
N GLN A 50 6.94 1.60 4.30
CA GLN A 50 6.99 0.80 3.06
C GLN A 50 5.67 0.81 2.26
N ASN A 51 4.93 1.90 2.28
CA ASN A 51 3.68 2.09 1.56
C ASN A 51 3.81 3.17 0.48
N VAL A 52 2.73 3.35 -0.30
CA VAL A 52 2.68 4.33 -1.40
C VAL A 52 1.53 5.30 -1.19
N ILE A 53 1.75 6.57 -1.48
CA ILE A 53 0.73 7.62 -1.48
C ILE A 53 0.58 8.15 -2.91
N ILE A 54 -0.68 8.29 -3.34
CA ILE A 54 -1.07 9.01 -4.56
C ILE A 54 -1.61 10.36 -4.12
N PRO A 55 -0.88 11.46 -4.31
CA PRO A 55 -1.35 12.79 -3.94
C PRO A 55 -2.16 13.45 -5.06
N ASN A 56 -2.79 14.58 -4.72
CA ASN A 56 -3.46 15.49 -5.64
C ASN A 56 -4.63 14.85 -6.40
N VAL A 57 -5.39 13.99 -5.74
CA VAL A 57 -6.58 13.36 -6.30
C VAL A 57 -7.79 14.26 -6.05
N PRO A 58 -8.47 14.78 -7.09
CA PRO A 58 -9.67 15.56 -6.91
C PRO A 58 -10.81 14.77 -6.28
N ASP A 59 -11.67 15.43 -5.50
CA ASP A 59 -12.83 14.81 -4.84
C ASP A 59 -13.67 13.98 -5.81
N SER A 60 -13.88 14.50 -7.03
CA SER A 60 -14.68 13.85 -8.07
C SER A 60 -14.11 12.55 -8.62
N ARG A 61 -12.84 12.27 -8.39
CA ARG A 61 -12.13 11.06 -8.88
C ARG A 61 -11.93 9.97 -7.82
N ILE A 62 -12.17 10.26 -6.55
CA ILE A 62 -11.94 9.33 -5.45
C ILE A 62 -12.71 8.03 -5.63
N GLU A 63 -14.02 8.09 -5.91
CA GLU A 63 -14.83 6.88 -6.07
C GLU A 63 -14.36 5.97 -7.21
N LEU A 64 -13.94 6.57 -8.33
CA LEU A 64 -13.43 5.82 -9.48
C LEU A 64 -12.09 5.17 -9.16
N LEU A 65 -11.20 5.92 -8.50
CA LEU A 65 -9.91 5.39 -8.06
C LEU A 65 -10.09 4.20 -7.11
N LEU A 66 -11.00 4.28 -6.15
CA LEU A 66 -11.26 3.20 -5.20
C LEU A 66 -11.82 1.92 -5.84
N LYS A 67 -12.35 2.00 -7.05
CA LYS A 67 -12.82 0.85 -7.85
C LYS A 67 -11.75 0.23 -8.74
N GLU A 68 -10.56 0.80 -8.79
CA GLU A 68 -9.45 0.24 -9.57
C GLU A 68 -9.06 -1.16 -9.06
N PRO A 69 -8.88 -2.15 -9.95
CA PRO A 69 -8.55 -3.53 -9.55
C PRO A 69 -7.28 -3.65 -8.71
N LEU A 70 -6.31 -2.76 -8.92
CA LEU A 70 -5.07 -2.74 -8.15
C LEU A 70 -5.31 -2.51 -6.64
N LEU A 71 -6.39 -1.82 -6.27
CA LEU A 71 -6.73 -1.54 -4.87
C LEU A 71 -7.32 -2.75 -4.12
N GLU A 72 -7.65 -3.83 -4.81
CA GLU A 72 -7.93 -5.13 -4.19
C GLU A 72 -6.64 -5.73 -3.61
N LYS A 73 -5.52 -5.53 -4.30
CA LYS A 73 -4.20 -5.97 -3.86
C LYS A 73 -3.56 -5.00 -2.88
N PHE A 74 -3.65 -3.69 -3.16
CA PHE A 74 -3.09 -2.60 -2.36
C PHE A 74 -4.21 -1.78 -1.73
N THR A 75 -4.80 -2.31 -0.67
CA THR A 75 -6.00 -1.74 -0.07
C THR A 75 -5.74 -0.43 0.67
N VAL A 76 -6.76 0.42 0.74
CA VAL A 76 -6.79 1.63 1.58
C VAL A 76 -7.27 1.36 3.01
N SER A 77 -7.74 0.14 3.30
CA SER A 77 -8.25 -0.24 4.63
C SER A 77 -7.83 -1.66 5.02
N PRO A 78 -6.51 -1.89 5.21
CA PRO A 78 -6.02 -3.16 5.72
C PRO A 78 -6.46 -3.38 7.17
N SER A 79 -6.45 -4.63 7.62
CA SER A 79 -6.65 -4.94 9.04
C SER A 79 -5.60 -4.25 9.91
N PRO A 80 -5.87 -3.98 11.19
CA PRO A 80 -4.91 -3.34 12.10
C PRO A 80 -3.58 -4.08 12.19
N LEU A 81 -3.61 -5.41 12.19
CA LEU A 81 -2.41 -6.25 12.27
C LEU A 81 -1.57 -6.12 10.99
N VAL A 82 -2.19 -6.32 9.84
CA VAL A 82 -1.52 -6.21 8.53
C VAL A 82 -1.00 -4.80 8.29
N ARG A 83 -1.76 -3.79 8.71
CA ARG A 83 -1.38 -2.37 8.59
C ARG A 83 -0.08 -2.04 9.32
N SER A 84 0.17 -2.65 10.46
CA SER A 84 1.35 -2.38 11.30
C SER A 84 2.56 -3.23 10.94
N LEU A 85 2.40 -4.19 10.02
CA LEU A 85 3.48 -5.10 9.64
C LEU A 85 4.51 -4.41 8.76
N VAL A 86 5.75 -4.37 9.22
CA VAL A 86 6.92 -3.92 8.46
C VAL A 86 7.96 -5.02 8.47
N SER A 87 8.56 -5.30 7.33
CA SER A 87 9.57 -6.34 7.19
C SER A 87 10.77 -5.86 6.39
N CYS A 88 11.98 -6.17 6.86
CA CYS A 88 13.21 -5.91 6.11
C CYS A 88 13.27 -6.75 4.82
N THR A 89 14.26 -6.46 3.98
CA THR A 89 14.44 -7.16 2.68
C THR A 89 14.67 -8.68 2.83
N GLY A 90 15.41 -9.10 3.87
CA GLY A 90 15.72 -10.50 4.13
C GLY A 90 16.71 -11.11 3.15
N ALA A 91 16.97 -12.43 3.32
CA ALA A 91 18.00 -13.15 2.57
C ALA A 91 17.77 -13.21 1.06
N GLN A 92 16.59 -12.87 0.58
CA GLN A 92 16.29 -12.86 -0.85
C GLN A 92 17.11 -11.81 -1.62
N PHE A 93 17.41 -10.66 -0.98
CA PHE A 93 18.14 -9.56 -1.61
C PHE A 93 19.25 -8.95 -0.73
N CYS A 94 19.42 -9.39 0.49
CA CYS A 94 20.37 -8.85 1.44
C CYS A 94 21.50 -9.85 1.73
N ASN A 95 22.74 -9.50 1.39
CA ASN A 95 23.91 -10.36 1.61
C ASN A 95 24.24 -10.59 3.09
N PHE A 96 23.73 -9.76 3.98
CA PHE A 96 23.95 -9.89 5.44
C PHE A 96 22.84 -10.66 6.15
N ALA A 97 21.73 -10.96 5.47
CA ALA A 97 20.61 -11.63 6.09
C ALA A 97 20.81 -13.15 6.15
N LEU A 98 20.44 -13.73 7.28
CA LEU A 98 20.51 -15.19 7.51
C LEU A 98 19.20 -15.90 7.13
N VAL A 99 18.09 -15.17 7.11
CA VAL A 99 16.74 -15.72 6.85
C VAL A 99 15.96 -14.86 5.88
N GLU A 100 15.03 -15.50 5.18
CA GLU A 100 14.01 -14.82 4.43
C GLU A 100 12.95 -14.26 5.41
N THR A 101 12.55 -13.00 5.23
CA THR A 101 11.70 -12.29 6.20
C THR A 101 10.32 -11.94 5.65
N LYS A 102 10.23 -11.42 4.43
CA LYS A 102 9.00 -10.86 3.90
C LYS A 102 7.87 -11.88 3.73
N ASN A 103 8.15 -13.05 3.17
CA ASN A 103 7.14 -14.10 3.01
C ASN A 103 6.70 -14.68 4.35
N ARG A 104 7.65 -14.86 5.27
CA ARG A 104 7.35 -15.37 6.63
C ARG A 104 6.50 -14.39 7.42
N ALA A 105 6.84 -13.11 7.40
CA ALA A 105 6.07 -12.06 8.06
C ALA A 105 4.65 -11.98 7.50
N LEU A 106 4.50 -12.04 6.17
CA LEU A 106 3.20 -11.99 5.52
C LEU A 106 2.35 -13.22 5.84
N ALA A 107 2.94 -14.42 5.85
CA ALA A 107 2.25 -15.66 6.20
C ALA A 107 1.76 -15.62 7.66
N LEU A 108 2.63 -15.23 8.59
CA LEU A 108 2.28 -15.10 10.00
C LEU A 108 1.17 -14.06 10.23
N ALA A 109 1.24 -12.90 9.57
CA ALA A 109 0.23 -11.87 9.70
C ALA A 109 -1.14 -12.35 9.22
N ARG A 110 -1.19 -13.11 8.11
CA ARG A 110 -2.44 -13.68 7.59
C ARG A 110 -3.05 -14.72 8.51
N GLU A 111 -2.24 -15.58 9.09
CA GLU A 111 -2.69 -16.60 10.04
C GLU A 111 -3.27 -15.93 11.31
N LEU A 112 -2.52 -15.00 11.90
CA LEU A 112 -2.99 -14.27 13.07
C LEU A 112 -4.25 -13.43 12.79
N ASP A 113 -4.34 -12.81 11.62
CA ASP A 113 -5.50 -12.00 11.23
C ASP A 113 -6.76 -12.87 11.09
N GLN A 114 -6.63 -14.10 10.60
CA GLN A 114 -7.72 -15.07 10.54
C GLN A 114 -8.15 -15.54 11.95
N GLU A 115 -7.21 -15.82 12.84
CA GLU A 115 -7.52 -16.24 14.20
C GLU A 115 -8.18 -15.12 15.02
N LEU A 116 -7.69 -13.88 14.89
CA LEU A 116 -8.23 -12.73 15.61
C LEU A 116 -9.56 -12.21 15.06
N ALA A 117 -9.86 -12.48 13.79
CA ALA A 117 -11.13 -12.12 13.19
C ALA A 117 -12.31 -13.02 13.63
N CYS A 118 -12.02 -14.09 14.35
CA CYS A 118 -13.05 -15.01 14.89
C CYS A 118 -13.65 -14.56 16.24
N ASP A 119 -13.18 -13.47 16.80
CA ASP A 119 -13.69 -12.83 18.01
C ASP A 119 -14.53 -11.58 17.65
#